data_06e8fbef458bc06143f60b2ccf4c0578
#
_entry.id   06e8fbef458bc06143f60b2ccf4c0578
#
_cell.length_a   1.000
_cell.length_b   1.000
_cell.length_c   1.000
_cell.angle_alpha   90.00
_cell.angle_beta   90.00
_cell.angle_gamma   90.00
#
_symmetry.space_group_name_H-M   'P 1'
#
loop_
_entity.id
_entity.type
_entity.pdbx_description
1 polymer ?
#
loop_
_entity_poly.entity_id
_entity_poly.type
_entity_poly.pdbx_seq_one_letter_code
_entity_poly.pdbx_strand_id
1 'polypeptide(L)'
;MVMEKAGDLTPKVLQDILQRSLANPAIRITHVQAPEGLGGVNDQYASELAKIMVTVEEDGKPRKLHLVVKSALQSKAAWGSIILGLYIFYRETFWFDNALPQLLKLVNAEQAAALVEIVPKVHYAHCNYQEEDRQGCLLGSAVACCCCVLMTKSKEKGIILMENLKEGGGDTYVDLKEIECTSGGGVKSSHMRMILKALAHFHGAWMVWLRRGQGMGDMTRDQMMKFFEPGRAYQWKWIWKSVMKKCMSFYTALAEAKNMQSTKERIQVFIDSPQSVDRFMKTCDYKDSKFKTMCHSDMWTSQIMFSLQEDGKSFT
;
A
#
# COMPACT_ATOMS: atom_id res chain seq x y z
N MET A 1 -3.53 -14.88 19.57
CA MET A 1 -4.90 -14.35 19.30
C MET A 1 -4.84 -13.69 17.93
N VAL A 2 -5.65 -14.16 17.01
CA VAL A 2 -5.70 -13.60 15.64
C VAL A 2 -6.75 -12.48 15.64
N MET A 3 -6.33 -11.28 15.26
CA MET A 3 -7.20 -10.12 15.11
C MET A 3 -7.56 -9.97 13.62
N GLU A 4 -8.84 -9.88 13.32
CA GLU A 4 -9.35 -9.88 11.95
C GLU A 4 -10.01 -8.54 11.54
N LYS A 5 -10.47 -7.78 12.52
CA LYS A 5 -11.19 -6.50 12.33
C LYS A 5 -10.94 -5.53 13.49
N ALA A 6 -11.22 -4.26 13.26
CA ALA A 6 -11.02 -3.20 14.27
C ALA A 6 -11.73 -3.49 15.61
N GLY A 7 -12.87 -4.16 15.59
CA GLY A 7 -13.60 -4.54 16.81
C GLY A 7 -12.91 -5.58 17.71
N ASP A 8 -11.89 -6.26 17.20
CA ASP A 8 -11.10 -7.23 17.98
C ASP A 8 -10.05 -6.52 18.86
N LEU A 9 -9.79 -5.23 18.64
CA LEU A 9 -8.87 -4.40 19.40
C LEU A 9 -9.47 -3.97 20.74
N THR A 10 -9.57 -4.90 21.69
CA THR A 10 -10.00 -4.55 23.06
C THR A 10 -8.97 -3.64 23.73
N PRO A 11 -9.35 -2.85 24.76
CA PRO A 11 -8.41 -1.98 25.50
C PRO A 11 -7.16 -2.71 25.99
N LYS A 12 -7.32 -3.94 26.48
CA LYS A 12 -6.20 -4.77 26.94
C LYS A 12 -5.24 -5.11 25.80
N VAL A 13 -5.77 -5.53 24.64
CA VAL A 13 -4.97 -5.87 23.45
C VAL A 13 -4.24 -4.65 22.93
N LEU A 14 -4.93 -3.51 22.83
CA LEU A 14 -4.31 -2.24 22.44
C LEU A 14 -3.19 -1.85 23.39
N GLN A 15 -3.40 -2.00 24.72
CA GLN A 15 -2.37 -1.69 25.72
C GLN A 15 -1.13 -2.55 25.51
N ASP A 16 -1.28 -3.87 25.35
CA ASP A 16 -0.17 -4.79 25.13
C ASP A 16 0.60 -4.47 23.82
N ILE A 17 -0.11 -4.04 22.78
CA ILE A 17 0.50 -3.61 21.50
C ILE A 17 1.28 -2.31 21.70
N LEU A 18 0.66 -1.29 22.28
CA LEU A 18 1.27 0.03 22.44
C LEU A 18 2.47 0.00 23.40
N GLN A 19 2.39 -0.76 24.49
CA GLN A 19 3.51 -0.96 25.42
C GLN A 19 4.74 -1.55 24.69
N ARG A 20 4.52 -2.55 23.84
CA ARG A 20 5.60 -3.18 23.06
C ARG A 20 6.16 -2.25 21.99
N SER A 21 5.29 -1.65 21.18
CA SER A 21 5.71 -0.85 20.03
C SER A 21 6.35 0.49 20.41
N LEU A 22 5.97 1.04 21.56
CA LEU A 22 6.54 2.26 22.12
C LEU A 22 7.67 1.99 23.13
N ALA A 23 8.00 0.71 23.35
CA ALA A 23 8.98 0.27 24.35
C ALA A 23 8.77 0.89 25.73
N ASN A 24 7.51 1.13 26.12
CA ASN A 24 7.14 1.75 27.39
C ASN A 24 6.09 0.92 28.12
N PRO A 25 6.49 0.07 29.08
CA PRO A 25 5.57 -0.78 29.85
C PRO A 25 4.68 0.01 30.83
N ALA A 26 5.01 1.29 31.11
CA ALA A 26 4.23 2.12 32.01
C ALA A 26 2.96 2.70 31.36
N ILE A 27 2.83 2.64 30.04
CA ILE A 27 1.64 3.11 29.32
C ILE A 27 0.40 2.36 29.82
N ARG A 28 -0.62 3.11 30.21
CA ARG A 28 -1.94 2.60 30.59
C ARG A 28 -3.01 3.23 29.72
N ILE A 29 -3.89 2.42 29.14
CA ILE A 29 -5.04 2.92 28.41
C ILE A 29 -6.13 3.29 29.41
N THR A 30 -6.56 4.54 29.38
CA THR A 30 -7.66 5.06 30.21
C THR A 30 -8.97 5.16 29.45
N HIS A 31 -8.92 5.37 28.14
CA HIS A 31 -10.11 5.45 27.30
C HIS A 31 -9.80 5.02 25.85
N VAL A 32 -10.77 4.34 25.23
CA VAL A 32 -10.74 3.99 23.80
C VAL A 32 -12.05 4.46 23.18
N GLN A 33 -11.97 5.35 22.20
CA GLN A 33 -13.12 5.74 21.41
C GLN A 33 -13.47 4.61 20.43
N ALA A 34 -14.75 4.38 20.22
CA ALA A 34 -15.21 3.38 19.24
C ALA A 34 -14.62 3.68 17.85
N PRO A 35 -14.23 2.62 17.10
CA PRO A 35 -13.73 2.78 15.74
C PRO A 35 -14.72 3.51 14.84
N GLU A 36 -14.24 4.51 14.13
CA GLU A 36 -15.02 5.27 13.14
C GLU A 36 -14.46 5.01 11.74
N GLY A 37 -15.31 4.56 10.80
CA GLY A 37 -14.89 4.28 9.44
C GLY A 37 -14.32 5.50 8.74
N LEU A 38 -13.21 5.31 8.03
CA LEU A 38 -12.58 6.33 7.20
C LEU A 38 -12.88 6.04 5.72
N GLY A 39 -13.31 7.08 5.01
CA GLY A 39 -13.52 7.03 3.57
C GLY A 39 -14.95 6.66 3.14
N GLY A 40 -15.28 7.06 1.92
CA GLY A 40 -16.52 6.70 1.24
C GLY A 40 -16.46 5.27 0.69
N VAL A 41 -17.63 4.74 0.32
CA VAL A 41 -17.79 3.39 -0.25
C VAL A 41 -16.88 3.13 -1.46
N ASN A 42 -16.42 4.17 -2.15
CA ASN A 42 -15.61 4.09 -3.37
C ASN A 42 -14.08 4.24 -3.13
N ASP A 43 -13.65 4.52 -1.90
CA ASP A 43 -12.23 4.79 -1.61
C ASP A 43 -11.48 3.57 -1.04
N GLN A 44 -12.19 2.47 -0.79
CA GLN A 44 -11.65 1.28 -0.11
C GLN A 44 -11.74 0.04 -0.98
N TYR A 45 -10.83 -0.10 -1.94
CA TYR A 45 -10.85 -1.22 -2.89
C TYR A 45 -10.23 -2.52 -2.36
N ALA A 46 -9.27 -2.42 -1.44
CA ALA A 46 -8.50 -3.57 -0.98
C ALA A 46 -8.55 -3.82 0.53
N SER A 47 -9.00 -2.84 1.31
CA SER A 47 -9.03 -2.91 2.78
C SER A 47 -10.07 -1.97 3.35
N GLU A 48 -10.50 -2.23 4.58
CA GLU A 48 -11.33 -1.34 5.37
C GLU A 48 -10.44 -0.51 6.28
N LEU A 49 -10.72 0.79 6.36
CA LEU A 49 -10.00 1.74 7.22
C LEU A 49 -10.94 2.26 8.30
N ALA A 50 -10.45 2.28 9.53
CA ALA A 50 -11.14 2.92 10.65
C ALA A 50 -10.16 3.73 11.49
N LYS A 51 -10.57 4.90 11.97
CA LYS A 51 -9.82 5.65 12.97
C LYS A 51 -10.23 5.27 14.38
N ILE A 52 -9.26 5.24 15.28
CA ILE A 52 -9.45 4.99 16.70
C ILE A 52 -8.66 6.04 17.46
N MET A 53 -9.30 6.71 18.40
CA MET A 53 -8.61 7.56 19.36
C MET A 53 -8.45 6.82 20.69
N VAL A 54 -7.22 6.76 21.19
CA VAL A 54 -6.87 6.10 22.45
C VAL A 54 -6.29 7.14 23.39
N THR A 55 -6.85 7.29 24.59
CA THR A 55 -6.24 8.08 25.64
C THR A 55 -5.38 7.15 26.49
N VAL A 56 -4.10 7.46 26.57
CA VAL A 56 -3.13 6.74 27.40
C VAL A 56 -2.66 7.65 28.52
N GLU A 57 -2.30 7.06 29.64
CA GLU A 57 -1.57 7.71 30.72
C GLU A 57 -0.10 7.27 30.60
N GLU A 58 0.79 8.25 30.52
CA GLU A 58 2.23 8.09 30.45
C GLU A 58 2.86 9.02 31.49
N ASP A 59 3.58 8.46 32.47
CA ASP A 59 4.18 9.20 33.59
C ASP A 59 3.18 10.09 34.34
N GLY A 60 1.97 9.59 34.55
CA GLY A 60 0.90 10.31 35.24
C GLY A 60 0.23 11.42 34.42
N LYS A 61 0.57 11.55 33.14
CA LYS A 61 -0.02 12.55 32.23
C LYS A 61 -0.87 11.91 31.17
N PRO A 62 -2.07 12.41 30.88
CA PRO A 62 -2.89 11.92 29.79
C PRO A 62 -2.33 12.39 28.44
N ARG A 63 -2.26 11.46 27.49
CA ARG A 63 -1.89 11.71 26.09
C ARG A 63 -2.89 11.03 25.15
N LYS A 64 -3.29 11.71 24.10
CA LYS A 64 -4.13 11.14 23.04
C LYS A 64 -3.26 10.58 21.93
N LEU A 65 -3.57 9.36 21.53
CA LEU A 65 -2.99 8.72 20.35
C LEU A 65 -4.09 8.57 19.30
N HIS A 66 -3.86 9.11 18.15
CA HIS A 66 -4.74 8.98 16.99
C HIS A 66 -4.18 7.86 16.10
N LEU A 67 -4.97 6.83 15.91
CA LEU A 67 -4.55 5.62 15.22
C LEU A 67 -5.47 5.31 14.05
N VAL A 68 -4.94 4.67 13.04
CA VAL A 68 -5.70 4.06 11.94
C VAL A 68 -5.56 2.56 12.04
N VAL A 69 -6.69 1.88 11.96
CA VAL A 69 -6.76 0.44 11.78
C VAL A 69 -7.12 0.16 10.34
N LYS A 70 -6.27 -0.57 9.67
CA LYS A 70 -6.51 -1.12 8.34
C LYS A 70 -6.78 -2.60 8.50
N SER A 71 -7.92 -3.09 8.00
CA SER A 71 -8.29 -4.50 8.05
C SER A 71 -8.51 -5.05 6.64
N ALA A 72 -8.27 -6.35 6.47
CA ALA A 72 -8.52 -7.02 5.21
C ALA A 72 -10.01 -6.94 4.85
N LEU A 73 -10.30 -6.63 3.58
CA LEU A 73 -11.66 -6.48 3.09
C LEU A 73 -12.41 -7.81 3.16
N GLN A 74 -13.53 -7.85 3.89
CA GLN A 74 -14.37 -9.04 4.04
C GLN A 74 -15.59 -9.02 3.11
N SER A 75 -15.80 -7.93 2.37
CA SER A 75 -16.98 -7.76 1.51
C SER A 75 -16.93 -8.65 0.26
N LYS A 76 -18.12 -9.02 -0.24
CA LYS A 76 -18.29 -9.78 -1.49
C LYS A 76 -18.11 -8.93 -2.76
N ALA A 77 -17.47 -7.79 -2.68
CA ALA A 77 -17.32 -6.90 -3.84
C ALA A 77 -16.52 -7.59 -4.95
N ALA A 78 -16.99 -7.48 -6.18
CA ALA A 78 -16.44 -8.14 -7.36
C ALA A 78 -14.92 -7.86 -7.59
N TRP A 79 -14.48 -6.70 -7.22
CA TRP A 79 -13.07 -6.32 -7.29
C TRP A 79 -12.22 -7.02 -6.23
N GLY A 80 -12.78 -7.37 -5.08
CA GLY A 80 -12.08 -8.11 -4.03
C GLY A 80 -11.46 -9.40 -4.54
N SER A 81 -12.17 -10.17 -5.39
CA SER A 81 -11.65 -11.44 -5.90
C SER A 81 -10.47 -11.28 -6.88
N ILE A 82 -10.40 -10.17 -7.64
CA ILE A 82 -9.22 -9.86 -8.48
C ILE A 82 -8.06 -9.41 -7.61
N ILE A 83 -8.34 -8.56 -6.64
CA ILE A 83 -7.36 -8.04 -5.67
C ILE A 83 -6.83 -9.17 -4.78
N LEU A 84 -7.69 -10.12 -4.40
CA LEU A 84 -7.34 -11.28 -3.58
C LEU A 84 -6.28 -12.19 -4.21
N GLY A 85 -6.34 -12.37 -5.52
CA GLY A 85 -5.30 -13.10 -6.26
C GLY A 85 -3.92 -12.43 -6.21
N LEU A 86 -3.85 -11.18 -5.76
CA LEU A 86 -2.61 -10.42 -5.59
C LEU A 86 -2.07 -10.46 -4.16
N TYR A 87 -2.84 -10.97 -3.19
CA TYR A 87 -2.45 -11.02 -1.77
C TYR A 87 -1.95 -9.67 -1.24
N ILE A 88 -2.64 -8.60 -1.61
CA ILE A 88 -2.19 -7.23 -1.36
C ILE A 88 -2.06 -6.98 0.13
N PHE A 89 -3.07 -7.38 0.90
CA PHE A 89 -3.08 -7.15 2.34
C PHE A 89 -1.99 -7.97 3.06
N TYR A 90 -1.80 -9.23 2.68
CA TYR A 90 -0.74 -10.06 3.23
C TYR A 90 0.66 -9.52 2.87
N ARG A 91 0.86 -9.03 1.64
CA ARG A 91 2.13 -8.40 1.24
C ARG A 91 2.41 -7.14 2.02
N GLU A 92 1.39 -6.33 2.28
CA GLU A 92 1.51 -5.13 3.07
C GLU A 92 1.82 -5.45 4.54
N THR A 93 1.14 -6.41 5.16
CA THR A 93 1.46 -6.84 6.52
C THR A 93 2.87 -7.43 6.61
N PHE A 94 3.28 -8.24 5.63
CA PHE A 94 4.63 -8.77 5.56
C PHE A 94 5.68 -7.67 5.43
N TRP A 95 5.38 -6.61 4.67
CA TRP A 95 6.25 -5.44 4.56
C TRP A 95 6.54 -4.85 5.94
N PHE A 96 5.51 -4.57 6.74
CA PHE A 96 5.68 -3.91 8.04
C PHE A 96 6.24 -4.84 9.12
N ASP A 97 5.83 -6.09 9.14
CA ASP A 97 6.20 -7.04 10.19
C ASP A 97 7.59 -7.67 9.97
N ASN A 98 7.97 -7.89 8.73
CA ASN A 98 9.19 -8.63 8.38
C ASN A 98 10.18 -7.80 7.54
N ALA A 99 9.75 -7.26 6.41
CA ALA A 99 10.67 -6.69 5.43
C ALA A 99 11.29 -5.38 5.92
N LEU A 100 10.49 -4.42 6.35
CA LEU A 100 10.98 -3.12 6.81
C LEU A 100 11.96 -3.25 7.99
N PRO A 101 11.67 -3.99 9.08
CA PRO A 101 12.62 -4.15 10.19
C PRO A 101 13.96 -4.76 9.77
N GLN A 102 13.95 -5.65 8.78
CA GLN A 102 15.19 -6.26 8.29
C GLN A 102 15.95 -5.32 7.36
N LEU A 103 15.27 -4.58 6.49
CA LEU A 103 15.90 -3.57 5.64
C LEU A 103 16.58 -2.49 6.49
N LEU A 104 15.95 -2.02 7.57
CA LEU A 104 16.53 -1.04 8.48
C LEU A 104 17.85 -1.52 9.11
N LYS A 105 18.00 -2.83 9.35
CA LYS A 105 19.27 -3.41 9.86
C LYS A 105 20.36 -3.55 8.79
N LEU A 106 19.98 -3.55 7.51
CA LEU A 106 20.90 -3.80 6.39
C LEU A 106 21.49 -2.52 5.82
N VAL A 107 20.82 -1.39 5.98
CA VAL A 107 21.23 -0.11 5.46
C VAL A 107 22.00 0.70 6.54
N ASN A 108 22.66 1.78 6.16
CA ASN A 108 23.31 2.66 7.12
C ASN A 108 22.27 3.52 7.88
N ALA A 109 22.71 4.22 8.94
CA ALA A 109 21.82 4.99 9.81
C ALA A 109 21.03 6.09 9.07
N GLU A 110 21.68 6.79 8.13
CA GLU A 110 21.03 7.83 7.32
C GLU A 110 19.92 7.25 6.43
N GLN A 111 20.20 6.15 5.75
CA GLN A 111 19.21 5.45 4.92
C GLN A 111 18.09 4.85 5.76
N ALA A 112 18.41 4.34 6.96
CA ALA A 112 17.40 3.82 7.88
C ALA A 112 16.46 4.93 8.35
N ALA A 113 16.98 6.10 8.73
CA ALA A 113 16.19 7.27 9.07
C ALA A 113 15.27 7.69 7.92
N ALA A 114 15.82 7.82 6.70
CA ALA A 114 15.03 8.16 5.53
C ALA A 114 13.91 7.13 5.22
N LEU A 115 14.14 5.85 5.47
CA LEU A 115 13.10 4.81 5.30
C LEU A 115 11.99 4.92 6.35
N VAL A 116 12.33 5.28 7.59
CA VAL A 116 11.34 5.48 8.66
C VAL A 116 10.47 6.70 8.39
N GLU A 117 11.05 7.77 7.84
CA GLU A 117 10.33 9.02 7.52
C GLU A 117 9.29 8.85 6.40
N ILE A 118 9.49 7.91 5.47
CA ILE A 118 8.57 7.73 4.34
C ILE A 118 7.43 6.75 4.58
N VAL A 119 7.29 6.22 5.79
CA VAL A 119 6.21 5.29 6.15
C VAL A 119 5.59 5.70 7.49
N PRO A 120 4.27 5.51 7.68
CA PRO A 120 3.66 5.73 8.97
C PRO A 120 4.27 4.77 10.00
N LYS A 121 4.35 5.20 11.25
CA LYS A 121 4.74 4.31 12.34
C LYS A 121 3.66 3.24 12.53
N VAL A 122 4.06 2.00 12.37
CA VAL A 122 3.18 0.84 12.55
C VAL A 122 3.43 0.24 13.94
N HIS A 123 2.37 0.13 14.72
CA HIS A 123 2.40 -0.46 16.06
C HIS A 123 2.18 -1.97 16.03
N TYR A 124 1.43 -2.44 15.05
CA TYR A 124 1.11 -3.85 14.86
C TYR A 124 0.72 -4.13 13.42
N ALA A 125 1.22 -5.21 12.85
CA ALA A 125 0.79 -5.74 11.57
C ALA A 125 0.71 -7.25 11.66
N HIS A 126 -0.40 -7.84 11.24
CA HIS A 126 -0.56 -9.28 11.19
C HIS A 126 -1.62 -9.66 10.17
N CYS A 127 -1.34 -10.72 9.41
CA CYS A 127 -2.31 -11.34 8.54
C CYS A 127 -2.23 -12.85 8.68
N ASN A 128 -3.36 -13.46 8.98
CA ASN A 128 -3.49 -14.93 8.96
C ASN A 128 -3.75 -15.36 7.52
N TYR A 129 -2.68 -15.75 6.85
CA TYR A 129 -2.69 -16.25 5.49
C TYR A 129 -2.00 -17.61 5.45
N GLN A 130 -2.67 -18.61 4.86
CA GLN A 130 -2.09 -19.93 4.67
C GLN A 130 -1.83 -20.17 3.18
N GLU A 131 -0.70 -20.76 2.84
CA GLU A 131 -0.32 -21.01 1.44
C GLU A 131 -1.30 -21.95 0.72
N GLU A 132 -1.99 -22.81 1.46
CA GLU A 132 -3.08 -23.66 0.98
C GLU A 132 -4.26 -22.85 0.40
N ASP A 133 -4.51 -21.67 0.95
CA ASP A 133 -5.50 -20.73 0.44
C ASP A 133 -5.14 -20.20 -0.95
N ARG A 134 -3.85 -20.15 -1.26
CA ARG A 134 -3.31 -19.77 -2.56
C ARG A 134 -3.67 -20.79 -3.65
N GLN A 135 -3.59 -22.09 -3.33
CA GLN A 135 -3.89 -23.16 -4.29
C GLN A 135 -5.39 -23.24 -4.60
N GLY A 136 -6.24 -23.08 -3.59
CA GLY A 136 -7.70 -23.06 -3.77
C GLY A 136 -8.18 -21.89 -4.64
N CYS A 137 -7.59 -20.71 -4.47
CA CYS A 137 -7.89 -19.55 -5.30
C CYS A 137 -7.40 -19.71 -6.76
N LEU A 138 -6.29 -20.43 -6.98
CA LEU A 138 -5.75 -20.70 -8.31
C LEU A 138 -6.58 -21.71 -9.10
N LEU A 139 -7.10 -22.74 -8.46
CA LEU A 139 -8.01 -23.71 -9.07
C LEU A 139 -9.38 -23.08 -9.34
N GLY A 140 -9.91 -22.28 -8.41
CA GLY A 140 -11.15 -21.53 -8.62
C GLY A 140 -11.07 -20.55 -9.78
N SER A 141 -9.92 -19.91 -10.01
CA SER A 141 -9.75 -18.98 -11.13
C SER A 141 -9.58 -19.66 -12.50
N ALA A 142 -9.15 -20.90 -12.54
CA ALA A 142 -9.02 -21.66 -13.81
C ALA A 142 -10.37 -22.21 -14.30
N VAL A 143 -11.32 -22.42 -13.40
CA VAL A 143 -12.64 -23.00 -13.69
C VAL A 143 -13.76 -21.95 -13.63
N ALA A 144 -13.50 -20.80 -13.05
CA ALA A 144 -14.49 -19.75 -12.91
C ALA A 144 -14.75 -19.05 -14.24
N CYS A 145 -15.78 -19.51 -14.94
CA CYS A 145 -16.57 -18.68 -15.81
C CYS A 145 -16.84 -17.34 -15.10
N CYS A 146 -16.75 -16.23 -15.83
CA CYS A 146 -16.75 -14.84 -15.33
C CYS A 146 -17.77 -14.50 -14.21
N CYS A 147 -18.79 -15.31 -14.00
CA CYS A 147 -19.84 -15.12 -12.99
C CYS A 147 -19.47 -15.67 -11.60
N CYS A 148 -18.60 -16.68 -11.50
CA CYS A 148 -18.27 -17.35 -10.23
C CYS A 148 -17.09 -16.72 -9.49
N VAL A 149 -16.19 -16.01 -10.21
CA VAL A 149 -15.07 -15.24 -9.62
C VAL A 149 -15.57 -14.13 -8.70
N LEU A 150 -16.80 -13.68 -8.92
CA LEU A 150 -17.44 -12.59 -8.19
C LEU A 150 -17.94 -12.99 -6.79
N MET A 151 -17.85 -14.26 -6.39
CA MET A 151 -18.51 -14.75 -5.17
C MET A 151 -17.57 -15.32 -4.10
N THR A 152 -16.27 -15.39 -4.32
CA THR A 152 -15.35 -15.88 -3.30
C THR A 152 -15.05 -14.81 -2.26
N LYS A 153 -15.33 -15.11 -0.98
CA LYS A 153 -14.90 -14.24 0.14
C LYS A 153 -13.39 -14.23 0.23
N SER A 154 -12.83 -13.08 0.61
CA SER A 154 -11.44 -13.00 1.03
C SER A 154 -11.18 -13.99 2.17
N LYS A 155 -10.10 -14.74 2.05
CA LYS A 155 -9.58 -15.57 3.13
C LYS A 155 -8.48 -14.84 3.91
N GLU A 156 -7.99 -13.71 3.40
CA GLU A 156 -7.08 -12.87 4.14
C GLU A 156 -7.81 -12.27 5.34
N LYS A 157 -7.27 -12.51 6.51
CA LYS A 157 -7.78 -11.98 7.77
C LYS A 157 -6.62 -11.39 8.53
N GLY A 158 -6.76 -10.13 8.87
CA GLY A 158 -5.69 -9.46 9.58
C GLY A 158 -5.91 -7.97 9.71
N ILE A 159 -5.03 -7.34 10.47
CA ILE A 159 -5.05 -5.91 10.71
C ILE A 159 -3.64 -5.31 10.66
N ILE A 160 -3.61 -4.03 10.31
CA ILE A 160 -2.46 -3.15 10.50
C ILE A 160 -2.93 -1.99 11.37
N LEU A 161 -2.25 -1.78 12.51
CA LEU A 161 -2.47 -0.66 13.41
C LEU A 161 -1.32 0.33 13.25
N MET A 162 -1.62 1.55 12.82
CA MET A 162 -0.62 2.57 12.53
C MET A 162 -1.03 3.95 13.07
N GLU A 163 -0.09 4.87 13.16
CA GLU A 163 -0.38 6.27 13.48
C GLU A 163 -1.27 6.90 12.42
N ASN A 164 -2.22 7.73 12.88
CA ASN A 164 -3.01 8.59 12.00
C ASN A 164 -2.22 9.88 11.74
N LEU A 165 -1.56 9.95 10.62
CA LEU A 165 -0.72 11.10 10.24
C LEU A 165 -1.51 12.41 10.11
N LYS A 166 -2.82 12.35 9.83
CA LYS A 166 -3.66 13.56 9.69
C LYS A 166 -4.11 14.16 11.03
N GLU A 167 -4.15 13.36 12.10
CA GLU A 167 -4.73 13.80 13.39
C GLU A 167 -3.75 13.64 14.56
N GLY A 168 -2.61 13.03 14.38
CA GLY A 168 -1.84 12.39 15.47
C GLY A 168 -0.51 12.99 15.84
N GLY A 169 -0.25 14.25 15.78
CA GLY A 169 1.04 14.70 16.26
C GLY A 169 1.39 16.14 15.91
N GLY A 170 2.58 16.59 16.27
CA GLY A 170 3.05 17.95 16.00
C GLY A 170 3.12 18.31 14.51
N ASP A 171 3.19 17.31 13.63
CA ASP A 171 3.25 17.53 12.19
C ASP A 171 1.86 17.41 11.57
N THR A 172 1.50 18.36 10.73
CA THR A 172 0.28 18.29 9.93
C THR A 172 0.61 17.66 8.58
N TYR A 173 0.04 16.48 8.31
CA TYR A 173 0.20 15.82 7.02
C TYR A 173 -0.97 16.15 6.10
N VAL A 174 -0.66 16.39 4.83
CA VAL A 174 -1.64 16.74 3.79
C VAL A 174 -1.46 15.80 2.60
N ASP A 175 -2.57 15.29 2.05
CA ASP A 175 -2.52 14.45 0.86
C ASP A 175 -2.05 15.26 -0.35
N LEU A 176 -1.22 14.65 -1.20
CA LEU A 176 -0.85 15.25 -2.49
C LEU A 176 -2.08 15.61 -3.32
N LYS A 177 -3.16 14.84 -3.23
CA LYS A 177 -4.44 15.13 -3.88
C LYS A 177 -5.02 16.47 -3.42
N GLU A 178 -4.93 16.78 -2.14
CA GLU A 178 -5.43 18.06 -1.58
C GLU A 178 -4.58 19.25 -2.03
N ILE A 179 -3.26 19.04 -2.18
CA ILE A 179 -2.32 20.11 -2.56
C ILE A 179 -2.40 20.45 -4.05
N GLU A 180 -2.43 19.42 -4.92
CA GLU A 180 -2.19 19.60 -6.36
C GLU A 180 -3.44 19.42 -7.22
N CYS A 181 -4.40 18.60 -6.81
CA CYS A 181 -5.54 18.25 -7.66
C CYS A 181 -6.68 19.27 -7.62
N THR A 182 -6.65 20.23 -6.70
CA THR A 182 -7.67 21.29 -6.60
C THR A 182 -7.57 22.33 -7.71
N SER A 183 -6.42 22.46 -8.36
CA SER A 183 -6.15 23.47 -9.40
C SER A 183 -6.19 22.95 -10.84
N GLY A 184 -6.48 21.65 -11.05
CA GLY A 184 -6.48 21.04 -12.38
C GLY A 184 -5.09 20.94 -13.04
N GLY A 185 -4.02 21.25 -12.31
CA GLY A 185 -2.62 21.08 -12.71
C GLY A 185 -2.08 19.70 -12.34
N GLY A 186 -1.06 19.25 -13.04
CA GLY A 186 -0.31 18.05 -12.62
C GLY A 186 0.55 18.32 -11.39
N VAL A 187 1.22 17.28 -10.88
CA VAL A 187 2.12 17.40 -9.73
C VAL A 187 3.27 18.36 -10.03
N LYS A 188 3.52 19.35 -9.16
CA LYS A 188 4.63 20.29 -9.32
C LYS A 188 5.97 19.56 -9.29
N SER A 189 6.95 20.11 -10.03
CA SER A 189 8.29 19.52 -10.12
C SER A 189 8.99 19.40 -8.75
N SER A 190 8.73 20.34 -7.82
CA SER A 190 9.26 20.27 -6.45
C SER A 190 8.74 19.06 -5.70
N HIS A 191 7.42 18.86 -5.68
CA HIS A 191 6.80 17.70 -5.02
C HIS A 191 7.18 16.39 -5.70
N MET A 192 7.28 16.37 -7.03
CA MET A 192 7.75 15.19 -7.74
C MET A 192 9.19 14.81 -7.36
N ARG A 193 10.08 15.78 -7.16
CA ARG A 193 11.44 15.51 -6.70
C ARG A 193 11.47 14.87 -5.30
N MET A 194 10.62 15.32 -4.37
CA MET A 194 10.52 14.75 -3.04
C MET A 194 10.02 13.31 -3.11
N ILE A 195 8.98 13.04 -3.89
CA ILE A 195 8.46 11.69 -4.15
C ILE A 195 9.54 10.77 -4.72
N LEU A 196 10.26 11.23 -5.73
CA LEU A 196 11.32 10.45 -6.36
C LEU A 196 12.49 10.19 -5.40
N LYS A 197 12.82 11.14 -4.51
CA LYS A 197 13.82 10.95 -3.47
C LYS A 197 13.39 9.87 -2.47
N ALA A 198 12.15 9.92 -1.98
CA ALA A 198 11.59 8.90 -1.10
C ALA A 198 11.61 7.51 -1.75
N LEU A 199 11.18 7.41 -3.01
CA LEU A 199 11.26 6.17 -3.79
C LEU A 199 12.69 5.66 -3.98
N ALA A 200 13.65 6.56 -4.15
CA ALA A 200 15.05 6.17 -4.31
C ALA A 200 15.59 5.50 -3.03
N HIS A 201 15.23 6.01 -1.84
CA HIS A 201 15.57 5.37 -0.56
C HIS A 201 14.91 3.97 -0.46
N PHE A 202 13.64 3.86 -0.77
CA PHE A 202 12.92 2.59 -0.76
C PHE A 202 13.54 1.57 -1.73
N HIS A 203 13.72 1.94 -2.99
CA HIS A 203 14.32 1.08 -4.01
C HIS A 203 15.76 0.71 -3.69
N GLY A 204 16.55 1.66 -3.18
CA GLY A 204 17.93 1.44 -2.79
C GLY A 204 18.08 0.39 -1.69
N ALA A 205 17.24 0.44 -0.66
CA ALA A 205 17.24 -0.54 0.41
C ALA A 205 16.96 -1.96 -0.11
N TRP A 206 16.00 -2.12 -1.01
CA TRP A 206 15.72 -3.40 -1.65
C TRP A 206 16.87 -3.89 -2.53
N MET A 207 17.56 -3.00 -3.24
CA MET A 207 18.74 -3.37 -4.02
C MET A 207 19.88 -3.86 -3.13
N VAL A 208 20.07 -3.25 -1.96
CA VAL A 208 21.06 -3.73 -0.96
C VAL A 208 20.70 -5.14 -0.49
N TRP A 209 19.43 -5.38 -0.15
CA TRP A 209 18.97 -6.71 0.23
C TRP A 209 19.18 -7.75 -0.88
N LEU A 210 18.79 -7.43 -2.11
CA LEU A 210 18.94 -8.34 -3.26
C LEU A 210 20.42 -8.72 -3.48
N ARG A 211 21.34 -7.79 -3.28
CA ARG A 211 22.79 -8.04 -3.42
C ARG A 211 23.32 -8.95 -2.33
N ARG A 212 22.82 -8.84 -1.12
CA ARG A 212 23.26 -9.68 0.02
C ARG A 212 22.75 -11.11 -0.07
N GLY A 213 21.72 -11.39 -0.85
CA GLY A 213 21.24 -12.74 -1.14
C GLY A 213 20.60 -13.47 0.04
N GLN A 214 20.20 -12.75 1.08
CA GLN A 214 19.60 -13.33 2.29
C GLN A 214 18.08 -13.48 2.15
N GLY A 215 17.49 -14.42 2.94
CA GLY A 215 16.05 -14.50 3.14
C GLY A 215 15.54 -13.38 4.08
N MET A 216 14.23 -13.33 4.31
CA MET A 216 13.60 -12.45 5.29
C MET A 216 12.54 -13.20 6.09
N GLY A 217 12.55 -13.04 7.41
CA GLY A 217 11.72 -13.85 8.29
C GLY A 217 12.03 -15.32 8.07
N ASP A 218 11.00 -16.14 7.94
CA ASP A 218 11.10 -17.57 7.68
C ASP A 218 11.25 -17.92 6.18
N MET A 219 11.23 -16.90 5.30
CA MET A 219 11.34 -17.10 3.85
C MET A 219 12.78 -17.05 3.37
N THR A 220 13.16 -18.03 2.55
CA THR A 220 14.39 -17.96 1.76
C THR A 220 14.31 -16.85 0.73
N ARG A 221 15.45 -16.44 0.16
CA ARG A 221 15.48 -15.47 -0.93
C ARG A 221 14.58 -15.86 -2.11
N ASP A 222 14.61 -17.13 -2.51
CA ASP A 222 13.82 -17.62 -3.64
C ASP A 222 12.32 -17.63 -3.35
N GLN A 223 11.93 -17.96 -2.12
CA GLN A 223 10.56 -17.84 -1.66
C GLN A 223 10.09 -16.37 -1.67
N MET A 224 10.94 -15.45 -1.20
CA MET A 224 10.69 -14.01 -1.26
C MET A 224 10.52 -13.52 -2.69
N MET A 225 11.41 -13.90 -3.61
CA MET A 225 11.31 -13.51 -5.01
C MET A 225 9.99 -14.01 -5.63
N LYS A 226 9.59 -15.24 -5.35
CA LYS A 226 8.30 -15.79 -5.79
C LYS A 226 7.11 -15.08 -5.13
N PHE A 227 7.25 -14.74 -3.85
CA PHE A 227 6.21 -14.05 -3.10
C PHE A 227 5.90 -12.65 -3.67
N PHE A 228 6.95 -11.93 -4.07
CA PHE A 228 6.82 -10.60 -4.68
C PHE A 228 6.68 -10.64 -6.21
N GLU A 229 6.71 -11.81 -6.83
CA GLU A 229 6.38 -11.89 -8.26
C GLU A 229 5.00 -11.26 -8.52
N PRO A 230 4.86 -10.48 -9.61
CA PRO A 230 3.57 -10.01 -10.03
C PRO A 230 2.61 -11.19 -10.09
N GLY A 231 1.51 -11.12 -9.35
CA GLY A 231 0.54 -12.21 -9.30
C GLY A 231 0.04 -12.56 -10.70
N ARG A 232 -0.52 -13.75 -10.88
CA ARG A 232 -1.05 -14.22 -12.15
C ARG A 232 -2.06 -13.26 -12.80
N ALA A 233 -2.72 -12.41 -12.01
CA ALA A 233 -3.58 -11.36 -12.54
C ALA A 233 -2.84 -10.40 -13.47
N TYR A 234 -1.57 -10.10 -13.22
CA TYR A 234 -0.72 -9.34 -14.13
C TYR A 234 -0.41 -10.09 -15.44
N GLN A 235 -0.57 -11.40 -15.45
CA GLN A 235 -0.40 -12.22 -16.66
C GLN A 235 -1.68 -12.29 -17.51
N TRP A 236 -2.80 -11.78 -17.01
CA TRP A 236 -4.07 -11.79 -17.74
C TRP A 236 -4.12 -10.65 -18.76
N LYS A 237 -3.59 -10.91 -19.93
CA LYS A 237 -3.54 -9.96 -21.07
C LYS A 237 -4.90 -9.31 -21.38
N TRP A 238 -6.00 -10.05 -21.18
CA TRP A 238 -7.34 -9.53 -21.48
C TRP A 238 -7.77 -8.43 -20.49
N ILE A 239 -7.39 -8.53 -19.20
CA ILE A 239 -7.64 -7.47 -18.20
C ILE A 239 -6.88 -6.21 -18.61
N TRP A 240 -5.57 -6.36 -18.87
CA TRP A 240 -4.74 -5.23 -19.27
C TRP A 240 -5.21 -4.61 -20.58
N LYS A 241 -5.64 -5.42 -21.55
CA LYS A 241 -6.24 -4.92 -22.80
C LYS A 241 -7.47 -4.05 -22.52
N SER A 242 -8.34 -4.48 -21.62
CA SER A 242 -9.55 -3.72 -21.24
C SER A 242 -9.20 -2.44 -20.48
N VAL A 243 -8.32 -2.52 -19.48
CA VAL A 243 -7.87 -1.37 -18.69
C VAL A 243 -7.16 -0.35 -19.56
N MET A 244 -6.20 -0.78 -20.38
CA MET A 244 -5.47 0.09 -21.28
C MET A 244 -6.39 0.78 -22.29
N LYS A 245 -7.36 0.05 -22.86
CA LYS A 245 -8.35 0.65 -23.76
C LYS A 245 -9.13 1.77 -23.09
N LYS A 246 -9.59 1.57 -21.86
CA LYS A 246 -10.30 2.60 -21.09
C LYS A 246 -9.41 3.80 -20.76
N CYS A 247 -8.20 3.55 -20.27
CA CYS A 247 -7.25 4.62 -19.93
C CYS A 247 -6.89 5.43 -21.19
N MET A 248 -6.61 4.75 -22.29
CA MET A 248 -6.24 5.42 -23.54
C MET A 248 -7.40 6.24 -24.13
N SER A 249 -8.64 5.74 -24.03
CA SER A 249 -9.82 6.51 -24.45
C SER A 249 -9.96 7.82 -23.63
N PHE A 250 -9.69 7.77 -22.33
CA PHE A 250 -9.67 8.97 -21.47
C PHE A 250 -8.57 9.93 -21.91
N TYR A 251 -7.35 9.47 -22.14
CA TYR A 251 -6.24 10.32 -22.60
C TYR A 251 -6.46 10.87 -23.99
N THR A 252 -7.14 10.13 -24.88
CA THR A 252 -7.54 10.64 -26.19
C THR A 252 -8.50 11.83 -26.06
N ALA A 253 -9.53 11.68 -25.22
CA ALA A 253 -10.47 12.77 -24.96
C ALA A 253 -9.77 13.98 -24.32
N LEU A 254 -8.83 13.76 -23.39
CA LEU A 254 -8.05 14.85 -22.79
C LEU A 254 -7.16 15.56 -23.79
N ALA A 255 -6.47 14.82 -24.68
CA ALA A 255 -5.62 15.38 -25.73
C ALA A 255 -6.46 16.22 -26.71
N GLU A 256 -7.66 15.77 -27.04
CA GLU A 256 -8.62 16.50 -27.88
C GLU A 256 -9.07 17.80 -27.20
N ALA A 257 -9.50 17.75 -25.93
CA ALA A 257 -9.91 18.90 -25.14
C ALA A 257 -8.78 19.95 -24.99
N LYS A 258 -7.52 19.51 -25.04
CA LYS A 258 -6.33 20.37 -24.94
C LYS A 258 -5.73 20.75 -26.30
N ASN A 259 -6.41 20.42 -27.41
CA ASN A 259 -5.93 20.66 -28.78
C ASN A 259 -4.54 20.05 -29.07
N MET A 260 -4.23 18.91 -28.46
CA MET A 260 -2.95 18.20 -28.59
C MET A 260 -3.04 17.13 -29.69
N GLN A 261 -3.21 17.53 -30.95
CA GLN A 261 -3.46 16.62 -32.06
C GLN A 261 -2.39 15.55 -32.23
N SER A 262 -1.11 15.91 -32.19
CA SER A 262 0.01 14.96 -32.30
C SER A 262 -0.01 13.91 -31.18
N THR A 263 -0.38 14.31 -29.96
CA THR A 263 -0.52 13.38 -28.83
C THR A 263 -1.69 12.42 -29.05
N LYS A 264 -2.83 12.93 -29.52
CA LYS A 264 -4.01 12.13 -29.87
C LYS A 264 -3.66 11.06 -30.91
N GLU A 265 -2.95 11.42 -31.98
CA GLU A 265 -2.51 10.50 -33.04
C GLU A 265 -1.59 9.41 -32.49
N ARG A 266 -0.63 9.76 -31.66
CA ARG A 266 0.28 8.79 -31.02
C ARG A 266 -0.46 7.82 -30.10
N ILE A 267 -1.45 8.31 -29.33
CA ILE A 267 -2.29 7.46 -28.48
C ILE A 267 -3.11 6.51 -29.35
N GLN A 268 -3.67 7.00 -30.49
CA GLN A 268 -4.45 6.16 -31.39
C GLN A 268 -3.60 5.06 -32.01
N VAL A 269 -2.39 5.36 -32.48
CA VAL A 269 -1.43 4.36 -32.97
C VAL A 269 -1.13 3.29 -31.93
N PHE A 270 -1.01 3.69 -30.65
CA PHE A 270 -0.80 2.75 -29.55
C PHE A 270 -2.03 1.85 -29.31
N ILE A 271 -3.24 2.42 -29.32
CA ILE A 271 -4.50 1.67 -29.16
C ILE A 271 -4.69 0.64 -30.28
N ASP A 272 -4.41 1.04 -31.50
CA ASP A 272 -4.64 0.24 -32.68
C ASP A 272 -3.57 -0.86 -32.90
N SER A 273 -2.44 -0.72 -32.20
CA SER A 273 -1.37 -1.72 -32.27
C SER A 273 -1.76 -3.01 -31.55
N PRO A 274 -1.87 -4.15 -32.25
CA PRO A 274 -2.18 -5.42 -31.63
C PRO A 274 -1.12 -5.88 -30.61
N GLN A 275 0.09 -5.31 -30.70
CA GLN A 275 1.23 -5.64 -29.83
C GLN A 275 1.39 -4.72 -28.64
N SER A 276 0.56 -3.67 -28.49
CA SER A 276 0.72 -2.69 -27.41
C SER A 276 0.64 -3.31 -26.01
N VAL A 277 -0.30 -4.23 -25.79
CA VAL A 277 -0.42 -4.96 -24.52
C VAL A 277 0.78 -5.86 -24.28
N ASP A 278 1.25 -6.56 -25.32
CA ASP A 278 2.43 -7.44 -25.19
C ASP A 278 3.71 -6.64 -24.88
N ARG A 279 3.86 -5.46 -25.51
CA ARG A 279 4.97 -4.54 -25.19
C ARG A 279 4.88 -4.04 -23.74
N PHE A 280 3.70 -3.63 -23.30
CA PHE A 280 3.48 -3.23 -21.90
C PHE A 280 3.81 -4.38 -20.93
N MET A 281 3.28 -5.58 -21.19
CA MET A 281 3.56 -6.75 -20.36
C MET A 281 5.05 -7.10 -20.33
N LYS A 282 5.75 -6.93 -21.44
CA LYS A 282 7.20 -7.12 -21.52
C LYS A 282 7.97 -6.09 -20.68
N THR A 283 7.50 -4.84 -20.59
CA THR A 283 8.13 -3.84 -19.69
C THR A 283 7.92 -4.16 -18.20
N CYS A 284 6.85 -4.89 -17.87
CA CYS A 284 6.59 -5.37 -16.53
C CYS A 284 7.33 -6.68 -16.20
N ASP A 285 7.96 -7.34 -17.18
CA ASP A 285 8.76 -8.55 -16.96
C ASP A 285 10.15 -8.16 -16.45
N TYR A 286 10.39 -8.49 -15.19
CA TYR A 286 11.64 -8.15 -14.49
C TYR A 286 12.78 -9.15 -14.76
N LYS A 287 12.51 -10.30 -15.43
CA LYS A 287 13.48 -11.40 -15.57
C LYS A 287 14.77 -10.95 -16.23
N ASP A 288 14.66 -10.15 -17.28
CA ASP A 288 15.79 -9.64 -18.06
C ASP A 288 16.30 -8.27 -17.59
N SER A 289 15.70 -7.70 -16.52
CA SER A 289 16.12 -6.40 -16.01
C SER A 289 17.49 -6.48 -15.33
N LYS A 290 18.39 -5.57 -15.73
CA LYS A 290 19.70 -5.40 -15.09
C LYS A 290 19.57 -4.84 -13.66
N PHE A 291 18.54 -4.03 -13.40
CA PHE A 291 18.23 -3.44 -12.11
C PHE A 291 16.91 -4.02 -11.61
N LYS A 292 16.98 -4.75 -10.51
CA LYS A 292 15.82 -5.33 -9.85
C LYS A 292 15.62 -4.65 -8.53
N THR A 293 14.39 -4.25 -8.24
CA THR A 293 13.99 -3.70 -6.96
C THR A 293 12.52 -4.04 -6.70
N MET A 294 12.08 -3.86 -5.46
CA MET A 294 10.67 -3.92 -5.13
C MET A 294 9.99 -2.64 -5.57
N CYS A 295 8.85 -2.76 -6.25
CA CYS A 295 8.02 -1.62 -6.59
C CYS A 295 6.81 -1.55 -5.65
N HIS A 296 6.42 -0.34 -5.25
CA HIS A 296 5.19 -0.12 -4.48
C HIS A 296 3.95 -0.55 -5.26
N SER A 297 3.97 -0.39 -6.57
CA SER A 297 2.97 -0.83 -7.57
C SER A 297 1.59 -0.15 -7.51
N ASP A 298 1.31 0.68 -6.49
CA ASP A 298 0.03 1.38 -6.32
C ASP A 298 0.24 2.80 -5.80
N MET A 299 1.23 3.51 -6.36
CA MET A 299 1.49 4.91 -5.99
C MET A 299 0.62 5.86 -6.81
N TRP A 300 -0.36 6.46 -6.15
CA TRP A 300 -1.21 7.51 -6.68
C TRP A 300 -1.40 8.62 -5.64
N THR A 301 -2.03 9.71 -6.03
CA THR A 301 -2.02 10.96 -5.24
C THR A 301 -2.60 10.84 -3.82
N SER A 302 -3.54 9.93 -3.58
CA SER A 302 -4.08 9.68 -2.24
C SER A 302 -3.26 8.70 -1.38
N GLN A 303 -2.17 8.15 -1.94
CA GLN A 303 -1.19 7.31 -1.21
C GLN A 303 0.06 8.10 -0.80
N ILE A 304 0.10 9.39 -1.14
CA ILE A 304 1.26 10.25 -0.90
C ILE A 304 0.82 11.39 0.00
N MET A 305 1.51 11.52 1.12
CA MET A 305 1.30 12.58 2.08
C MET A 305 2.60 13.37 2.27
N PHE A 306 2.47 14.66 2.51
CA PHE A 306 3.57 15.53 2.84
C PHE A 306 3.42 16.07 4.25
N SER A 307 4.50 16.11 5.01
CA SER A 307 4.55 16.85 6.26
C SER A 307 4.64 18.34 5.97
N LEU A 308 3.75 19.12 6.59
CA LEU A 308 3.82 20.58 6.59
C LEU A 308 4.84 21.01 7.64
N GLN A 309 5.77 21.88 7.23
CA GLN A 309 6.68 22.51 8.17
C GLN A 309 5.93 23.50 9.08
N GLU A 310 6.57 23.93 10.15
CA GLU A 310 6.00 24.88 11.13
C GLU A 310 5.51 26.20 10.50
N ASP A 311 6.07 26.60 9.33
CA ASP A 311 5.61 27.77 8.58
C ASP A 311 4.24 27.57 7.90
N GLY A 312 3.69 26.35 7.91
CA GLY A 312 2.43 25.96 7.28
C GLY A 312 2.40 26.12 5.75
N LYS A 313 3.56 26.32 5.11
CA LYS A 313 3.69 26.59 3.66
C LYS A 313 4.71 25.68 2.98
N SER A 314 5.73 25.26 3.69
CA SER A 314 6.76 24.37 3.17
C SER A 314 6.43 22.92 3.46
N PHE A 315 6.90 22.01 2.59
CA PHE A 315 6.69 20.56 2.71
C PHE A 315 8.02 19.82 2.79
N THR A 316 8.01 18.74 3.54
CA THR A 316 9.09 17.74 3.58
C THR A 316 8.59 16.34 3.25
#